data_890badcefdda0724d6b09e7a13f72fad
#
_entry.id   890badcefdda0724d6b09e7a13f72fad
#
_cell.length_a   1.000
_cell.length_b   1.000
_cell.length_c   1.000
_cell.angle_alpha   90.00
_cell.angle_beta   90.00
_cell.angle_gamma   90.00
#
_symmetry.space_group_name_H-M   'P 1'
#
loop_
_entity.id
_entity.type
_entity.pdbx_description
1 polymer ?
#
loop_
_entity_poly.entity_id
_entity_poly.type
_entity_poly.pdbx_seq_one_letter_code
_entity_poly.pdbx_strand_id
1 'polypeptide(L)'
;MKIYTTGKVSRICQVATSTVNKWFDSGQLKGFRVPGSRHRRIPRENLVKFLNDNGISLEKLDTATTSTVLLVTDNSKLVDALQRTLPGFLKLAIAPSSFEAGVQAETLRPASIVIDYAIGREMAERIGRRLRADGSPTGLVLIGLVGHHAGPLDRSHLDEVVYKPFDPVLLAQHLETLLS
;
A
#
# COMPACT_ATOMS: atom_id res chain seq x y z
N MET A 1 -9.46 17.16 -5.87
CA MET A 1 -8.92 17.51 -4.53
C MET A 1 -7.95 16.39 -4.14
N LYS A 2 -6.67 16.69 -3.89
CA LYS A 2 -5.67 15.65 -3.54
C LYS A 2 -5.81 15.25 -2.07
N ILE A 3 -5.89 13.96 -1.78
CA ILE A 3 -6.10 13.42 -0.43
C ILE A 3 -4.91 12.50 -0.11
N TYR A 4 -4.44 12.53 1.13
CA TYR A 4 -3.29 11.76 1.60
C TYR A 4 -3.70 10.71 2.64
N THR A 5 -3.04 9.54 2.63
CA THR A 5 -3.14 8.54 3.68
C THR A 5 -2.21 8.88 4.84
N THR A 6 -2.45 8.31 6.02
CA THR A 6 -1.54 8.48 7.18
C THR A 6 -0.13 7.92 6.89
N GLY A 7 -0.02 6.86 6.09
CA GLY A 7 1.27 6.32 5.65
C GLY A 7 2.03 7.28 4.74
N LYS A 8 1.34 8.02 3.85
CA LYS A 8 1.98 9.02 3.01
C LYS A 8 2.42 10.24 3.81
N VAL A 9 1.58 10.70 4.75
CA VAL A 9 1.94 11.79 5.66
C VAL A 9 3.14 11.42 6.53
N SER A 10 3.22 10.18 7.03
CA SER A 10 4.36 9.71 7.83
C SER A 10 5.70 9.79 7.06
N ARG A 11 5.69 9.47 5.77
CA ARG A 11 6.87 9.62 4.90
C ARG A 11 7.24 11.09 4.65
N ILE A 12 6.23 11.93 4.38
CA ILE A 12 6.43 13.38 4.17
C ILE A 12 7.05 14.00 5.42
N CYS A 13 6.50 13.69 6.59
CA CYS A 13 6.96 14.23 7.87
C CYS A 13 8.18 13.49 8.47
N GLN A 14 8.59 12.35 7.89
CA GLN A 14 9.66 11.46 8.39
C GLN A 14 9.43 10.97 9.83
N VAL A 15 8.20 10.61 10.15
CA VAL A 15 7.79 10.09 11.46
C VAL A 15 7.09 8.75 11.31
N ALA A 16 6.94 8.02 12.42
CA ALA A 16 6.14 6.79 12.44
C ALA A 16 4.65 7.07 12.14
N THR A 17 3.95 6.15 11.48
CA THR A 17 2.50 6.28 11.20
C THR A 17 1.68 6.40 12.49
N SER A 18 2.15 5.78 13.59
CA SER A 18 1.54 5.95 14.92
C SER A 18 1.54 7.40 15.40
N THR A 19 2.57 8.17 15.08
CA THR A 19 2.66 9.61 15.38
C THR A 19 1.63 10.39 14.56
N VAL A 20 1.51 10.09 13.26
CA VAL A 20 0.48 10.73 12.41
C VAL A 20 -0.93 10.40 12.91
N ASN A 21 -1.16 9.15 13.33
CA ASN A 21 -2.43 8.75 13.92
C ASN A 21 -2.75 9.54 15.20
N LYS A 22 -1.75 9.78 16.06
CA LYS A 22 -1.91 10.63 17.27
C LYS A 22 -2.27 12.06 16.89
N TRP A 23 -1.59 12.66 15.90
CA TRP A 23 -1.92 14.01 15.41
C TRP A 23 -3.34 14.12 14.86
N PHE A 24 -3.77 13.07 14.12
CA PHE A 24 -5.13 13.02 13.60
C PHE A 24 -6.17 12.87 14.72
N ASP A 25 -5.94 11.93 15.66
CA ASP A 25 -6.88 11.62 16.74
C ASP A 25 -6.95 12.75 17.79
N SER A 26 -5.88 13.53 17.97
CA SER A 26 -5.85 14.75 18.81
C SER A 26 -6.41 16.00 18.10
N GLY A 27 -6.75 15.91 16.81
CA GLY A 27 -7.24 17.05 16.02
C GLY A 27 -6.18 18.04 15.54
N GLN A 28 -4.90 17.81 15.83
CA GLN A 28 -3.79 18.63 15.33
C GLN A 28 -3.67 18.54 13.80
N LEU A 29 -3.84 17.34 13.24
CA LEU A 29 -3.91 17.11 11.80
C LEU A 29 -5.34 16.82 11.39
N LYS A 30 -6.00 17.78 10.74
CA LYS A 30 -7.39 17.65 10.34
C LYS A 30 -7.56 16.76 9.12
N GLY A 31 -8.60 15.90 9.16
CA GLY A 31 -8.96 15.00 8.08
C GLY A 31 -10.30 14.32 8.38
N PHE A 32 -10.60 13.25 7.66
CA PHE A 32 -11.82 12.47 7.87
C PHE A 32 -11.52 10.96 7.84
N ARG A 33 -12.43 10.18 8.38
CA ARG A 33 -12.42 8.71 8.26
C ARG A 33 -13.35 8.30 7.14
N VAL A 34 -12.92 7.33 6.33
CA VAL A 34 -13.80 6.75 5.32
C VAL A 34 -14.94 6.01 6.05
N PRO A 35 -16.23 6.31 5.74
CA PRO A 35 -17.35 5.63 6.36
C PRO A 35 -17.24 4.10 6.26
N GLY A 36 -17.48 3.39 7.36
CA GLY A 36 -17.35 1.93 7.45
C GLY A 36 -15.92 1.38 7.47
N SER A 37 -14.90 2.26 7.54
CA SER A 37 -13.48 1.86 7.51
C SER A 37 -12.70 2.57 8.61
N ARG A 38 -11.55 1.97 9.00
CA ARG A 38 -10.59 2.59 9.92
C ARG A 38 -9.62 3.54 9.22
N HIS A 39 -9.72 3.67 7.90
CA HIS A 39 -8.80 4.46 7.09
C HIS A 39 -9.01 5.96 7.29
N ARG A 40 -7.94 6.66 7.67
CA ARG A 40 -7.89 8.11 7.81
C ARG A 40 -7.47 8.74 6.49
N ARG A 41 -8.09 9.85 6.14
CA ARG A 41 -7.83 10.62 4.92
C ARG A 41 -7.57 12.08 5.28
N ILE A 42 -6.49 12.62 4.77
CA ILE A 42 -6.02 13.98 5.06
C ILE A 42 -6.07 14.79 3.75
N PRO A 43 -6.98 15.77 3.62
CA PRO A 43 -7.00 16.70 2.50
C PRO A 43 -5.68 17.48 2.39
N ARG A 44 -5.23 17.76 1.14
CA ARG A 44 -3.99 18.49 0.87
C ARG A 44 -3.92 19.81 1.62
N GLU A 45 -5.00 20.57 1.62
CA GLU A 45 -5.10 21.86 2.31
C GLU A 45 -4.82 21.76 3.82
N ASN A 46 -5.37 20.75 4.47
CA ASN A 46 -5.15 20.51 5.89
C ASN A 46 -3.71 20.07 6.18
N LEU A 47 -3.12 19.26 5.28
CA LEU A 47 -1.73 18.86 5.40
C LEU A 47 -0.79 20.05 5.20
N VAL A 48 -1.02 20.89 4.18
CA VAL A 48 -0.24 22.10 3.93
C VAL A 48 -0.26 23.01 5.16
N LYS A 49 -1.46 23.25 5.71
CA LYS A 49 -1.60 24.05 6.92
C LYS A 49 -0.80 23.46 8.09
N PHE A 50 -0.95 22.16 8.34
CA PHE A 50 -0.24 21.47 9.41
C PHE A 50 1.28 21.57 9.24
N LEU A 51 1.80 21.37 8.03
CA LEU A 51 3.25 21.45 7.76
C LEU A 51 3.79 22.84 8.01
N ASN A 52 3.07 23.88 7.55
CA ASN A 52 3.43 25.28 7.77
C ASN A 52 3.42 25.63 9.26
N ASP A 53 2.36 25.24 10.00
CA ASP A 53 2.22 25.51 11.44
C ASP A 53 3.32 24.84 12.27
N ASN A 54 3.93 23.77 11.76
CA ASN A 54 5.00 23.03 12.42
C ASN A 54 6.41 23.23 11.82
N GLY A 55 6.56 24.17 10.86
CA GLY A 55 7.86 24.48 10.24
C GLY A 55 8.44 23.36 9.39
N ILE A 56 7.60 22.45 8.86
CA ILE A 56 8.01 21.34 8.00
C ILE A 56 7.95 21.77 6.54
N SER A 57 9.05 21.54 5.79
CA SER A 57 9.14 21.95 4.38
C SER A 57 8.06 21.33 3.50
N LEU A 58 7.45 22.15 2.63
CA LEU A 58 6.46 21.73 1.64
C LEU A 58 7.08 21.06 0.42
N GLU A 59 8.40 21.11 0.23
CA GLU A 59 9.09 20.52 -0.93
C GLU A 59 8.75 19.04 -1.13
N LYS A 60 8.56 18.31 -0.02
CA LYS A 60 8.18 16.89 -0.05
C LYS A 60 6.72 16.61 -0.40
N LEU A 61 5.87 17.64 -0.41
CA LEU A 61 4.47 17.52 -0.83
C LEU A 61 4.33 17.47 -2.35
N ASP A 62 5.18 18.19 -3.05
CA ASP A 62 5.12 18.38 -4.51
C ASP A 62 6.07 17.43 -5.25
N THR A 63 7.08 16.89 -4.58
CA THR A 63 7.73 15.67 -5.07
C THR A 63 6.67 14.58 -5.07
N ALA A 64 6.16 14.25 -6.24
CA ALA A 64 5.32 13.05 -6.44
C ALA A 64 6.16 11.87 -5.93
N THR A 65 6.01 11.52 -4.66
CA THR A 65 6.65 10.33 -4.11
C THR A 65 6.05 9.17 -4.86
N THR A 66 6.75 8.71 -5.88
CA THR A 66 6.40 7.52 -6.62
C THR A 66 6.29 6.39 -5.61
N SER A 67 5.09 5.94 -5.33
CA SER A 67 4.87 4.82 -4.44
C SER A 67 5.18 3.54 -5.20
N THR A 68 5.97 2.65 -4.62
CA THR A 68 6.26 1.35 -5.22
C THR A 68 5.21 0.33 -4.79
N VAL A 69 4.65 -0.38 -5.76
CA VAL A 69 3.83 -1.58 -5.59
C VAL A 69 4.70 -2.76 -5.97
N LEU A 70 4.92 -3.70 -5.07
CA LEU A 70 5.61 -4.95 -5.34
C LEU A 70 4.59 -6.04 -5.66
N LEU A 71 4.63 -6.55 -6.89
CA LEU A 71 3.78 -7.66 -7.34
C LEU A 71 4.56 -8.97 -7.27
N VAL A 72 4.08 -9.88 -6.44
CA VAL A 72 4.67 -11.23 -6.29
C VAL A 72 3.87 -12.19 -7.17
N THR A 73 4.37 -12.48 -8.35
CA THR A 73 3.73 -13.35 -9.36
C THR A 73 4.73 -13.82 -10.40
N ASP A 74 4.50 -14.97 -10.98
CA ASP A 74 5.16 -15.49 -12.19
C ASP A 74 4.32 -15.31 -13.46
N ASN A 75 3.13 -14.72 -13.34
CA ASN A 75 2.19 -14.51 -14.43
C ASN A 75 2.51 -13.24 -15.23
N SER A 76 3.20 -13.41 -16.37
CA SER A 76 3.58 -12.30 -17.25
C SER A 76 2.38 -11.50 -17.78
N LYS A 77 1.23 -12.15 -18.06
CA LYS A 77 0.03 -11.45 -18.53
C LYS A 77 -0.54 -10.50 -17.48
N LEU A 78 -0.49 -10.90 -16.21
CA LEU A 78 -0.91 -10.03 -15.11
C LEU A 78 0.05 -8.84 -14.95
N VAL A 79 1.35 -9.09 -15.07
CA VAL A 79 2.39 -8.05 -15.06
C VAL A 79 2.14 -7.02 -16.16
N ASP A 80 1.98 -7.47 -17.41
CA ASP A 80 1.75 -6.60 -18.57
C ASP A 80 0.45 -5.78 -18.41
N ALA A 81 -0.59 -6.40 -17.89
CA ALA A 81 -1.87 -5.73 -17.66
C ALA A 81 -1.74 -4.61 -16.63
N LEU A 82 -1.10 -4.87 -15.49
CA LEU A 82 -0.92 -3.87 -14.44
C LEU A 82 0.06 -2.77 -14.85
N GLN A 83 1.13 -3.08 -15.58
CA GLN A 83 2.06 -2.06 -16.11
C GLN A 83 1.36 -1.04 -17.00
N ARG A 84 0.34 -1.48 -17.77
CA ARG A 84 -0.44 -0.58 -18.66
C ARG A 84 -1.51 0.22 -17.93
N THR A 85 -2.00 -0.26 -16.81
CA THR A 85 -3.15 0.33 -16.12
C THR A 85 -2.79 1.14 -14.88
N LEU A 86 -1.62 0.91 -14.28
CA LEU A 86 -1.19 1.66 -13.10
C LEU A 86 -0.95 3.13 -13.44
N PRO A 87 -1.42 4.06 -12.59
CA PRO A 87 -1.15 5.49 -12.78
C PRO A 87 0.34 5.79 -12.59
N GLY A 88 0.85 6.79 -13.32
CA GLY A 88 2.29 7.10 -13.43
C GLY A 88 3.02 7.43 -12.11
N PHE A 89 2.28 7.71 -11.03
CA PHE A 89 2.86 7.90 -9.70
C PHE A 89 3.03 6.58 -8.91
N LEU A 90 2.55 5.45 -9.44
CA LEU A 90 2.78 4.11 -8.90
C LEU A 90 3.82 3.39 -9.76
N LYS A 91 4.92 2.99 -9.14
CA LYS A 91 5.96 2.18 -9.78
C LYS A 91 5.72 0.71 -9.48
N LEU A 92 5.60 -0.12 -10.52
CA LEU A 92 5.49 -1.57 -10.36
C LEU A 92 6.88 -2.19 -10.27
N ALA A 93 7.14 -2.92 -9.19
CA ALA A 93 8.24 -3.85 -9.05
C ALA A 93 7.69 -5.28 -9.08
N ILE A 94 8.46 -6.23 -9.61
CA ILE A 94 8.01 -7.60 -9.84
C ILE A 94 8.95 -8.56 -9.12
N ALA A 95 8.38 -9.51 -8.38
CA ALA A 95 9.12 -10.59 -7.75
C ALA A 95 8.50 -11.93 -8.17
N PRO A 96 9.13 -12.70 -9.07
CA PRO A 96 8.60 -13.98 -9.52
C PRO A 96 8.81 -15.13 -8.49
N SER A 97 9.52 -14.88 -7.40
CA SER A 97 9.79 -15.87 -6.36
C SER A 97 9.69 -15.30 -4.94
N SER A 98 9.55 -16.18 -3.96
CA SER A 98 9.54 -15.79 -2.54
C SER A 98 10.86 -15.18 -2.07
N PHE A 99 11.98 -15.62 -2.64
CA PHE A 99 13.29 -15.06 -2.34
C PHE A 99 13.38 -13.60 -2.81
N GLU A 100 13.04 -13.35 -4.07
CA GLU A 100 13.04 -12.00 -4.64
C GLU A 100 12.03 -11.10 -3.95
N ALA A 101 10.86 -11.62 -3.58
CA ALA A 101 9.87 -10.87 -2.80
C ALA A 101 10.46 -10.38 -1.47
N GLY A 102 11.22 -11.21 -0.76
CA GLY A 102 11.88 -10.84 0.48
C GLY A 102 12.96 -9.76 0.27
N VAL A 103 13.85 -9.97 -0.70
CA VAL A 103 14.93 -9.01 -1.02
C VAL A 103 14.35 -7.66 -1.47
N GLN A 104 13.37 -7.67 -2.36
CA GLN A 104 12.78 -6.43 -2.89
C GLN A 104 11.91 -5.71 -1.85
N ALA A 105 11.22 -6.43 -0.96
CA ALA A 105 10.47 -5.83 0.12
C ALA A 105 11.37 -5.03 1.06
N GLU A 106 12.54 -5.57 1.42
CA GLU A 106 13.52 -4.90 2.26
C GLU A 106 14.17 -3.71 1.57
N THR A 107 14.59 -3.91 0.30
CA THR A 107 15.37 -2.91 -0.45
C THR A 107 14.50 -1.74 -0.92
N LEU A 108 13.31 -2.03 -1.47
CA LEU A 108 12.42 -1.02 -2.08
C LEU A 108 11.47 -0.39 -1.06
N ARG A 109 11.23 -1.04 0.06
CA ARG A 109 10.24 -0.64 1.07
C ARG A 109 8.92 -0.20 0.43
N PRO A 110 8.26 -1.10 -0.32
CA PRO A 110 7.08 -0.75 -1.10
C PRO A 110 5.94 -0.25 -0.21
N ALA A 111 5.07 0.56 -0.78
CA ALA A 111 3.86 1.02 -0.10
C ALA A 111 2.77 -0.07 -0.05
N SER A 112 2.78 -0.95 -1.06
CA SER A 112 1.90 -2.13 -1.11
C SER A 112 2.65 -3.33 -1.69
N ILE A 113 2.31 -4.53 -1.20
CA ILE A 113 2.72 -5.80 -1.79
C ILE A 113 1.46 -6.56 -2.18
N VAL A 114 1.38 -6.91 -3.45
CA VAL A 114 0.29 -7.70 -4.02
C VAL A 114 0.82 -9.12 -4.26
N ILE A 115 0.26 -10.10 -3.57
CA ILE A 115 0.70 -11.51 -3.63
C ILE A 115 -0.31 -12.30 -4.46
N ASP A 116 0.14 -12.85 -5.59
CA ASP A 116 -0.65 -13.76 -6.39
C ASP A 116 -0.59 -15.18 -5.80
N TYR A 117 -1.73 -15.69 -5.32
CA TYR A 117 -1.83 -17.03 -4.74
C TYR A 117 -1.68 -18.16 -5.78
N ALA A 118 -1.59 -17.83 -7.08
CA ALA A 118 -1.24 -18.79 -8.13
C ALA A 118 0.19 -19.33 -8.01
N ILE A 119 1.11 -18.60 -7.33
CA ILE A 119 2.47 -19.09 -7.02
C ILE A 119 2.48 -20.27 -6.01
N GLY A 120 1.32 -20.63 -5.48
CA GLY A 120 1.12 -21.65 -4.44
C GLY A 120 0.68 -21.04 -3.12
N ARG A 121 -0.42 -21.60 -2.56
CA ARG A 121 -1.04 -21.08 -1.32
C ARG A 121 -0.06 -20.99 -0.15
N GLU A 122 0.59 -22.12 0.17
CA GLU A 122 1.50 -22.21 1.31
C GLU A 122 2.63 -21.18 1.20
N MET A 123 3.16 -20.99 -0.02
CA MET A 123 4.20 -20.00 -0.28
C MET A 123 3.68 -18.60 -0.08
N ALA A 124 2.50 -18.27 -0.64
CA ALA A 124 1.89 -16.94 -0.52
C ALA A 124 1.60 -16.58 0.96
N GLU A 125 1.03 -17.51 1.73
CA GLU A 125 0.77 -17.32 3.16
C GLU A 125 2.05 -17.17 3.98
N ARG A 126 3.09 -17.94 3.65
CA ARG A 126 4.41 -17.82 4.30
C ARG A 126 5.05 -16.46 4.03
N ILE A 127 4.98 -15.96 2.79
CA ILE A 127 5.44 -14.61 2.44
C ILE A 127 4.66 -13.57 3.25
N GLY A 128 3.33 -13.65 3.24
CA GLY A 128 2.48 -12.69 3.94
C GLY A 128 2.75 -12.65 5.45
N ARG A 129 2.83 -13.82 6.10
CA ARG A 129 3.16 -13.91 7.53
C ARG A 129 4.55 -13.34 7.84
N ARG A 130 5.56 -13.64 7.02
CA ARG A 130 6.91 -13.11 7.22
C ARG A 130 6.96 -11.59 7.06
N LEU A 131 6.20 -11.04 6.12
CA LEU A 131 6.11 -9.59 5.92
C LEU A 131 5.34 -8.87 7.05
N ARG A 132 4.55 -9.60 7.84
CA ARG A 132 3.84 -9.08 9.04
C ARG A 132 4.57 -9.38 10.34
N ALA A 133 5.56 -10.24 10.34
CA ALA A 133 6.39 -10.51 11.51
C ALA A 133 7.17 -9.25 11.94
N ASP A 134 7.81 -9.31 13.10
CA ASP A 134 8.47 -8.18 13.77
C ASP A 134 9.28 -7.28 12.81
N GLY A 135 8.96 -6.00 12.83
CA GLY A 135 9.65 -4.98 12.04
C GLY A 135 9.01 -4.63 10.68
N SER A 136 7.81 -5.12 10.38
CA SER A 136 7.10 -4.69 9.17
C SER A 136 7.00 -3.17 9.08
N PRO A 137 7.27 -2.56 7.90
CA PRO A 137 7.12 -1.13 7.72
C PRO A 137 5.70 -0.69 8.09
N THR A 138 5.57 0.24 9.02
CA THR A 138 4.28 0.82 9.36
C THR A 138 3.65 1.45 8.13
N GLY A 139 2.43 1.01 7.78
CA GLY A 139 1.72 1.49 6.60
C GLY A 139 1.88 0.65 5.32
N LEU A 140 2.54 -0.51 5.40
CA LEU A 140 2.54 -1.49 4.32
C LEU A 140 1.14 -2.09 4.15
N VAL A 141 0.62 -2.07 2.92
CA VAL A 141 -0.65 -2.72 2.55
C VAL A 141 -0.36 -4.05 1.86
N LEU A 142 -0.86 -5.15 2.42
CA LEU A 142 -0.74 -6.49 1.84
C LEU A 142 -2.07 -6.93 1.22
N ILE A 143 -2.04 -7.22 -0.09
CA ILE A 143 -3.21 -7.64 -0.86
C ILE A 143 -2.97 -9.04 -1.42
N GLY A 144 -3.92 -9.97 -1.20
CA GLY A 144 -3.90 -11.30 -1.80
C GLY A 144 -4.77 -11.36 -3.06
N LEU A 145 -4.23 -11.86 -4.18
CA LEU A 145 -5.00 -12.20 -5.38
C LEU A 145 -5.32 -13.69 -5.36
N VAL A 146 -6.57 -14.04 -5.12
CA VAL A 146 -7.00 -15.40 -4.78
C VAL A 146 -7.99 -15.94 -5.81
N GLY A 147 -7.84 -17.19 -6.24
CA GLY A 147 -8.83 -17.87 -7.08
C GLY A 147 -10.11 -18.21 -6.29
N HIS A 148 -11.27 -18.17 -6.96
CA HIS A 148 -12.58 -18.46 -6.32
C HIS A 148 -12.66 -19.83 -5.63
N HIS A 149 -11.89 -20.82 -6.09
CA HIS A 149 -11.92 -22.19 -5.57
C HIS A 149 -10.80 -22.47 -4.55
N ALA A 150 -10.22 -21.44 -3.98
CA ALA A 150 -9.04 -21.56 -3.12
C ALA A 150 -9.31 -22.20 -1.74
N GLY A 151 -10.54 -22.61 -1.39
CA GLY A 151 -10.88 -23.15 -0.06
C GLY A 151 -10.63 -22.15 1.10
N PRO A 152 -10.64 -22.58 2.37
CA PRO A 152 -10.42 -21.67 3.50
C PRO A 152 -9.04 -21.01 3.42
N LEU A 153 -9.02 -19.67 3.53
CA LEU A 153 -7.83 -18.82 3.41
C LEU A 153 -7.49 -18.21 4.78
N ASP A 154 -6.24 -18.33 5.21
CA ASP A 154 -5.73 -17.53 6.33
C ASP A 154 -5.53 -16.08 5.87
N ARG A 155 -6.40 -15.19 6.35
CA ARG A 155 -6.38 -13.76 6.01
C ARG A 155 -5.70 -12.89 7.08
N SER A 156 -5.21 -13.48 8.15
CA SER A 156 -4.70 -12.75 9.32
C SER A 156 -3.55 -11.79 8.97
N HIS A 157 -2.82 -12.10 7.91
CA HIS A 157 -1.68 -11.32 7.42
C HIS A 157 -2.03 -10.37 6.27
N LEU A 158 -3.24 -10.45 5.68
CA LEU A 158 -3.67 -9.61 4.56
C LEU A 158 -4.55 -8.47 5.06
N ASP A 159 -4.37 -7.28 4.47
CA ASP A 159 -5.30 -6.17 4.66
C ASP A 159 -6.52 -6.34 3.77
N GLU A 160 -6.31 -6.88 2.55
CA GLU A 160 -7.36 -7.07 1.56
C GLU A 160 -7.17 -8.34 0.73
N VAL A 161 -8.28 -8.82 0.16
CA VAL A 161 -8.30 -9.96 -0.75
C VAL A 161 -9.10 -9.58 -2.00
N VAL A 162 -8.49 -9.77 -3.16
CA VAL A 162 -9.12 -9.61 -4.47
C VAL A 162 -9.29 -10.98 -5.11
N TYR A 163 -10.52 -11.32 -5.46
CA TYR A 163 -10.83 -12.62 -6.06
C TYR A 163 -10.68 -12.59 -7.59
N LYS A 164 -10.06 -13.63 -8.13
CA LYS A 164 -9.98 -13.85 -9.58
C LYS A 164 -11.25 -14.54 -10.10
N PRO A 165 -11.76 -14.21 -11.31
CA PRO A 165 -11.23 -13.21 -12.22
C PRO A 165 -11.54 -11.77 -11.75
N PHE A 166 -10.62 -10.84 -12.02
CA PHE A 166 -10.81 -9.41 -11.76
C PHE A 166 -10.34 -8.59 -12.96
N ASP A 167 -10.84 -7.37 -13.08
CA ASP A 167 -10.36 -6.40 -14.06
C ASP A 167 -9.09 -5.72 -13.53
N PRO A 168 -7.95 -5.80 -14.24
CA PRO A 168 -6.72 -5.11 -13.84
C PRO A 168 -6.88 -3.60 -13.68
N VAL A 169 -7.81 -2.98 -14.42
CA VAL A 169 -8.11 -1.54 -14.28
C VAL A 169 -8.70 -1.25 -12.89
N LEU A 170 -9.64 -2.08 -12.43
CA LEU A 170 -10.23 -1.93 -11.10
C LEU A 170 -9.20 -2.15 -9.98
N LEU A 171 -8.28 -3.12 -10.16
CA LEU A 171 -7.19 -3.32 -9.19
C LEU A 171 -6.25 -2.11 -9.17
N ALA A 172 -5.92 -1.53 -10.33
CA ALA A 172 -5.09 -0.33 -10.41
C ALA A 172 -5.76 0.88 -9.73
N GLN A 173 -7.05 1.11 -9.97
CA GLN A 173 -7.84 2.16 -9.30
C GLN A 173 -7.91 1.95 -7.78
N HIS A 174 -8.04 0.70 -7.36
CA HIS A 174 -8.06 0.35 -5.95
C HIS A 174 -6.71 0.64 -5.27
N LEU A 175 -5.60 0.24 -5.91
CA LEU A 175 -4.24 0.58 -5.47
C LEU A 175 -4.03 2.10 -5.43
N GLU A 176 -4.53 2.83 -6.43
CA GLU A 176 -4.53 4.29 -6.43
C GLU A 176 -5.24 4.85 -5.20
N THR A 177 -6.43 4.36 -4.90
CA THR A 177 -7.22 4.82 -3.74
C THR A 177 -6.54 4.52 -2.41
N LEU A 178 -5.87 3.37 -2.29
CA LEU A 178 -5.16 2.97 -1.06
C LEU A 178 -3.87 3.76 -0.83
N LEU A 179 -3.17 4.15 -1.91
CA LEU A 179 -1.81 4.68 -1.86
C LEU A 179 -1.72 6.19 -2.16
N SER A 180 -2.87 6.83 -2.48
CA SER A 180 -2.96 8.28 -2.77
C SER A 180 -2.71 9.18 -1.57
#